data_f8309de679a7e9f7162bc46fca0a1ffc
#
_entry.id   f8309de679a7e9f7162bc46fca0a1ffc
#
_cell.length_a   1.000
_cell.length_b   1.000
_cell.length_c   1.000
_cell.angle_alpha   90.00
_cell.angle_beta   90.00
_cell.angle_gamma   90.00
#
_symmetry.space_group_name_H-M   'P 1'
#
loop_
_entity.id
_entity.type
_entity.pdbx_description
1 polymer ?
#
loop_
_entity_poly.entity_id
_entity_poly.type
_entity_poly.pdbx_seq_one_letter_code
_entity_poly.pdbx_strand_id
1 'polypeptide(L)'
;HISKATVNPYCGKEIPGYEALGLQPDKVYRLLRDPVELERAADTFKRNYILSKHVPLTVTNIADDPKLKLLIVGSIGSDVEFKPPYLDADLCVWDATAIAGIETDKVRELSCAYRYVPVMEPGEFEGQPYDGRMTEIQGNHLALVEVGRAGSDVVVADRNPFNFKETAMKMSKLGKALFA
;
A
#
# COMPACT_ATOMS: atom_id res chain seq x y z
N HIS A 1 8.19 -0.15 2.03
CA HIS A 1 7.67 0.10 0.68
C HIS A 1 6.15 -0.02 0.67
N ILE A 2 5.43 0.91 0.01
CA ILE A 2 3.96 0.84 -0.10
C ILE A 2 3.49 0.38 -1.48
N SER A 3 4.31 0.52 -2.51
CA SER A 3 4.03 0.07 -3.88
C SER A 3 5.33 -0.20 -4.63
N LYS A 4 5.20 -0.76 -5.84
CA LYS A 4 6.35 -1.10 -6.70
C LYS A 4 5.98 -0.96 -8.17
N ALA A 5 6.89 -0.39 -8.97
CA ALA A 5 6.79 -0.43 -10.43
C ALA A 5 7.00 -1.88 -10.89
N THR A 6 5.99 -2.47 -11.49
CA THR A 6 6.01 -3.88 -11.90
C THR A 6 4.81 -4.21 -12.77
N VAL A 7 4.89 -5.34 -13.47
CA VAL A 7 3.79 -5.90 -14.25
C VAL A 7 2.97 -6.84 -13.38
N ASN A 8 1.67 -6.59 -13.27
CA ASN A 8 0.75 -7.38 -12.45
C ASN A 8 -0.44 -7.92 -13.25
N PRO A 9 -0.93 -9.12 -12.90
CA PRO A 9 -2.13 -9.67 -13.52
C PRO A 9 -3.41 -9.05 -12.95
N TYR A 10 -4.38 -8.79 -13.84
CA TYR A 10 -5.73 -8.31 -13.52
C TYR A 10 -6.74 -9.05 -14.38
N CYS A 11 -7.87 -9.48 -13.80
CA CYS A 11 -9.01 -9.91 -14.59
C CYS A 11 -9.60 -8.70 -15.32
N GLY A 12 -10.13 -8.91 -16.52
CA GLY A 12 -10.70 -7.80 -17.31
C GLY A 12 -11.68 -6.95 -16.51
N LYS A 13 -12.58 -7.56 -15.74
CA LYS A 13 -13.57 -6.87 -14.89
C LYS A 13 -12.96 -6.01 -13.78
N GLU A 14 -11.69 -6.20 -13.42
CA GLU A 14 -10.96 -5.36 -12.46
C GLU A 14 -10.39 -4.09 -13.12
N ILE A 15 -10.35 -4.04 -14.47
CA ILE A 15 -9.78 -2.94 -15.23
C ILE A 15 -10.87 -1.88 -15.45
N PRO A 16 -10.67 -0.62 -15.02
CA PRO A 16 -11.64 0.45 -15.23
C PRO A 16 -12.04 0.59 -16.72
N GLY A 17 -13.34 0.63 -16.99
CA GLY A 17 -13.85 0.79 -18.35
C GLY A 17 -13.67 -0.42 -19.26
N TYR A 18 -13.46 -1.61 -18.71
CA TYR A 18 -13.18 -2.85 -19.46
C TYR A 18 -14.18 -3.14 -20.60
N GLU A 19 -15.46 -2.83 -20.40
CA GLU A 19 -16.50 -3.01 -21.43
C GLU A 19 -16.25 -2.08 -22.63
N ALA A 20 -15.99 -0.81 -22.38
CA ALA A 20 -15.70 0.18 -23.41
C ALA A 20 -14.38 -0.12 -24.15
N LEU A 21 -13.43 -0.77 -23.45
CA LEU A 21 -12.16 -1.22 -24.02
C LEU A 21 -12.27 -2.56 -24.75
N GLY A 22 -13.44 -3.20 -24.75
CA GLY A 22 -13.67 -4.50 -25.38
C GLY A 22 -12.94 -5.66 -24.71
N LEU A 23 -12.60 -5.51 -23.41
CA LEU A 23 -11.89 -6.55 -22.65
C LEU A 23 -12.87 -7.63 -22.17
N GLN A 24 -12.40 -8.86 -22.18
CA GLN A 24 -13.18 -9.99 -21.66
C GLN A 24 -13.11 -10.00 -20.13
N PRO A 25 -14.25 -10.06 -19.39
CA PRO A 25 -14.29 -9.86 -17.95
C PRO A 25 -13.43 -10.85 -17.15
N ASP A 26 -13.38 -12.11 -17.56
CA ASP A 26 -12.68 -13.18 -16.85
C ASP A 26 -11.29 -13.52 -17.44
N LYS A 27 -10.90 -12.85 -18.52
CA LYS A 27 -9.56 -12.99 -19.08
C LYS A 27 -8.56 -12.18 -18.23
N VAL A 28 -7.39 -12.78 -18.00
CA VAL A 28 -6.29 -12.09 -17.30
C VAL A 28 -5.49 -11.27 -18.30
N TYR A 29 -5.30 -10.00 -17.97
CA TYR A 29 -4.44 -9.04 -18.66
C TYR A 29 -3.30 -8.64 -17.73
N ARG A 30 -2.12 -8.44 -18.28
CA ARG A 30 -0.96 -7.94 -17.54
C ARG A 30 -0.88 -6.43 -17.70
N LEU A 31 -0.94 -5.71 -16.61
CA LEU A 31 -0.80 -4.26 -16.62
C LEU A 31 0.51 -3.83 -15.96
N LEU A 32 1.24 -2.97 -16.66
CA LEU A 32 2.39 -2.29 -16.09
C LEU A 32 1.91 -1.16 -15.17
N ARG A 33 2.35 -1.19 -13.93
CA ARG A 33 2.38 -0.02 -13.06
C ARG A 33 3.63 0.77 -13.41
N ASP A 34 3.45 1.74 -14.31
CA ASP A 34 4.55 2.50 -14.90
C ASP A 34 5.32 3.29 -13.83
N PRO A 35 6.67 3.23 -13.81
CA PRO A 35 7.47 3.94 -12.81
C PRO A 35 7.29 5.46 -12.87
N VAL A 36 7.17 6.05 -14.07
CA VAL A 36 6.98 7.51 -14.23
C VAL A 36 5.62 7.94 -13.69
N GLU A 37 4.58 7.13 -13.95
CA GLU A 37 3.25 7.39 -13.42
C GLU A 37 3.19 7.19 -11.90
N LEU A 38 3.93 6.21 -11.36
CA LEU A 38 4.00 5.97 -9.93
C LEU A 38 4.73 7.11 -9.20
N GLU A 39 5.81 7.64 -9.78
CA GLU A 39 6.50 8.83 -9.28
C GLU A 39 5.58 10.05 -9.26
N ARG A 40 4.88 10.33 -10.36
CA ARG A 40 3.90 11.43 -10.43
C ARG A 40 2.77 11.29 -9.43
N ALA A 41 2.38 10.05 -9.12
CA ALA A 41 1.30 9.76 -8.19
C ALA A 41 1.72 9.89 -6.72
N ALA A 42 3.00 10.01 -6.37
CA ALA A 42 3.51 9.96 -5.00
C ALA A 42 2.74 10.88 -4.04
N ASP A 43 2.52 12.13 -4.43
CA ASP A 43 1.80 13.10 -3.61
C ASP A 43 0.35 12.73 -3.33
N THR A 44 -0.27 11.94 -4.22
CA THR A 44 -1.67 11.51 -4.07
C THR A 44 -1.86 10.44 -3.00
N PHE A 45 -0.78 9.79 -2.57
CA PHE A 45 -0.80 8.79 -1.50
C PHE A 45 -0.65 9.41 -0.11
N LYS A 46 -0.16 10.63 0.01
CA LYS A 46 0.06 11.31 1.29
C LYS A 46 -1.23 11.39 2.10
N ARG A 47 -1.15 11.03 3.38
CA ARG A 47 -2.23 11.11 4.36
C ARG A 47 -3.47 10.26 4.05
N ASN A 48 -3.36 9.31 3.13
CA ASN A 48 -4.42 8.35 2.88
C ASN A 48 -4.54 7.34 4.02
N TYR A 49 -5.71 6.74 4.13
CA TYR A 49 -5.98 5.73 5.16
C TYR A 49 -5.22 4.43 4.90
N ILE A 50 -4.85 3.79 6.01
CA ILE A 50 -4.48 2.37 6.02
C ILE A 50 -5.68 1.60 6.56
N LEU A 51 -6.14 0.62 5.79
CA LEU A 51 -7.29 -0.20 6.12
C LEU A 51 -6.87 -1.63 6.45
N SER A 52 -7.63 -2.31 7.30
CA SER A 52 -7.43 -3.73 7.60
C SER A 52 -7.81 -4.68 6.46
N LYS A 53 -8.42 -4.18 5.38
CA LYS A 53 -8.72 -4.91 4.15
C LYS A 53 -9.07 -3.95 3.02
N HIS A 54 -8.97 -4.42 1.77
CA HIS A 54 -9.45 -3.66 0.61
C HIS A 54 -10.98 -3.50 0.63
N VAL A 55 -11.42 -2.26 0.44
CA VAL A 55 -12.83 -1.92 0.19
C VAL A 55 -12.88 -0.77 -0.81
N PRO A 56 -13.89 -0.68 -1.67
CA PRO A 56 -14.08 0.47 -2.54
C PRO A 56 -14.33 1.73 -1.69
N LEU A 57 -13.37 2.66 -1.67
CA LEU A 57 -13.51 3.95 -0.99
C LEU A 57 -13.87 5.05 -1.97
N THR A 58 -14.88 5.84 -1.59
CA THR A 58 -15.19 7.13 -2.19
C THR A 58 -15.14 8.21 -1.11
N VAL A 59 -15.01 9.47 -1.51
CA VAL A 59 -14.96 10.60 -0.56
C VAL A 59 -16.20 10.64 0.34
N THR A 60 -17.36 10.26 -0.21
CA THR A 60 -18.64 10.29 0.49
C THR A 60 -18.84 9.09 1.42
N ASN A 61 -18.49 7.87 0.98
CA ASN A 61 -18.83 6.69 1.77
C ASN A 61 -18.05 6.55 3.08
N ILE A 62 -16.78 7.00 3.13
CA ILE A 62 -16.00 6.92 4.36
C ILE A 62 -16.49 7.89 5.44
N ALA A 63 -17.08 9.02 5.03
CA ALA A 63 -17.68 9.97 5.96
C ALA A 63 -18.97 9.43 6.59
N ASP A 64 -19.76 8.72 5.81
CA ASP A 64 -21.16 8.39 6.14
C ASP A 64 -21.36 6.96 6.64
N ASP A 65 -20.43 6.03 6.29
CA ASP A 65 -20.54 4.62 6.72
C ASP A 65 -19.68 4.32 7.96
N PRO A 66 -20.32 4.13 9.15
CA PRO A 66 -19.58 3.78 10.35
C PRO A 66 -18.80 2.46 10.26
N LYS A 67 -19.25 1.52 9.41
CA LYS A 67 -18.55 0.23 9.22
C LYS A 67 -17.23 0.41 8.49
N LEU A 68 -17.14 1.35 7.55
CA LEU A 68 -15.89 1.67 6.87
C LEU A 68 -14.89 2.34 7.81
N LYS A 69 -15.36 3.18 8.73
CA LYS A 69 -14.51 3.80 9.77
C LYS A 69 -13.82 2.78 10.66
N LEU A 70 -14.49 1.66 10.96
CA LEU A 70 -13.92 0.56 11.76
C LEU A 70 -12.79 -0.19 11.06
N LEU A 71 -12.65 -0.03 9.73
CA LEU A 71 -11.56 -0.63 8.98
C LEU A 71 -10.29 0.21 8.99
N ILE A 72 -10.36 1.47 9.41
CA ILE A 72 -9.21 2.37 9.44
C ILE A 72 -8.31 1.97 10.62
N VAL A 73 -7.13 1.46 10.31
CA VAL A 73 -6.14 1.00 11.29
C VAL A 73 -4.91 1.90 11.37
N GLY A 74 -4.79 2.85 10.44
CA GLY A 74 -3.63 3.72 10.35
C GLY A 74 -3.76 4.76 9.24
N SER A 75 -2.69 5.49 9.01
CA SER A 75 -2.54 6.42 7.89
C SER A 75 -1.14 6.38 7.29
N ILE A 76 -1.07 6.72 6.00
CA ILE A 76 0.18 7.09 5.34
C ILE A 76 0.55 8.50 5.85
N GLY A 77 1.81 8.73 6.10
CA GLY A 77 2.31 10.05 6.51
C GLY A 77 2.44 11.04 5.34
N SER A 78 3.28 12.03 5.53
CA SER A 78 3.53 13.08 4.52
C SER A 78 4.78 12.83 3.68
N ASP A 79 5.65 11.92 4.09
CA ASP A 79 6.87 11.58 3.38
C ASP A 79 6.61 10.38 2.46
N VAL A 80 6.25 10.69 1.21
CA VAL A 80 6.05 9.70 0.14
C VAL A 80 7.00 10.02 -0.99
N GLU A 81 7.87 9.08 -1.34
CA GLU A 81 8.93 9.26 -2.32
C GLU A 81 9.06 8.03 -3.22
N PHE A 82 9.21 8.25 -4.52
CA PHE A 82 9.53 7.17 -5.45
C PHE A 82 11.05 6.96 -5.49
N LYS A 83 11.47 5.77 -5.05
CA LYS A 83 12.85 5.27 -5.14
C LYS A 83 12.86 4.00 -5.97
N PRO A 84 13.15 4.09 -7.25
CA PRO A 84 12.99 2.95 -8.14
C PRO A 84 13.53 1.64 -7.59
N PRO A 85 12.80 0.55 -7.69
CA PRO A 85 11.45 0.42 -8.29
C PRO A 85 10.31 0.71 -7.31
N TYR A 86 10.56 1.15 -6.08
CA TYR A 86 9.60 1.26 -5.00
C TYR A 86 9.04 2.67 -4.80
N LEU A 87 7.77 2.72 -4.39
CA LEU A 87 7.18 3.87 -3.75
C LEU A 87 7.28 3.66 -2.24
N ASP A 88 8.02 4.52 -1.58
CA ASP A 88 8.24 4.50 -0.13
C ASP A 88 7.35 5.49 0.58
N ALA A 89 6.94 5.19 1.80
CA ALA A 89 6.23 6.11 2.66
C ALA A 89 6.49 5.81 4.13
N ASP A 90 6.40 6.84 4.96
CA ASP A 90 6.23 6.69 6.39
C ASP A 90 4.78 6.29 6.70
N LEU A 91 4.59 5.43 7.68
CA LEU A 91 3.30 4.89 8.06
C LEU A 91 3.08 5.06 9.57
N CYS A 92 1.82 5.32 9.94
CA CYS A 92 1.40 5.29 11.34
C CYS A 92 0.24 4.31 11.49
N VAL A 93 0.44 3.22 12.25
CA VAL A 93 -0.59 2.24 12.59
C VAL A 93 -0.90 2.35 14.08
N TRP A 94 -2.17 2.49 14.45
CA TRP A 94 -2.61 2.68 15.83
C TRP A 94 -3.58 1.62 16.34
N ASP A 95 -4.13 0.78 15.46
CA ASP A 95 -5.01 -0.31 15.87
C ASP A 95 -4.21 -1.46 16.47
N ALA A 96 -4.58 -1.89 17.67
CA ALA A 96 -3.85 -2.91 18.41
C ALA A 96 -3.84 -4.28 17.69
N THR A 97 -4.93 -4.63 17.00
CA THR A 97 -5.03 -5.90 16.27
C THR A 97 -4.14 -5.89 15.04
N ALA A 98 -4.11 -4.75 14.31
CA ALA A 98 -3.24 -4.57 13.16
C ALA A 98 -1.75 -4.60 13.59
N ILE A 99 -1.39 -3.91 14.68
CA ILE A 99 -0.04 -3.93 15.24
C ILE A 99 0.38 -5.36 15.59
N ALA A 100 -0.47 -6.11 16.30
CA ALA A 100 -0.17 -7.50 16.65
C ALA A 100 -0.03 -8.41 15.42
N GLY A 101 -0.81 -8.15 14.36
CA GLY A 101 -0.68 -8.84 13.07
C GLY A 101 0.67 -8.59 12.39
N ILE A 102 1.14 -7.35 12.43
CA ILE A 102 2.46 -6.95 11.89
C ILE A 102 3.58 -7.58 12.71
N GLU A 103 3.54 -7.46 14.04
CA GLU A 103 4.57 -7.98 14.95
C GLU A 103 4.72 -9.51 14.90
N THR A 104 3.65 -10.22 14.54
CA THR A 104 3.64 -11.68 14.40
C THR A 104 3.85 -12.17 12.96
N ASP A 105 4.16 -11.27 12.03
CA ASP A 105 4.31 -11.55 10.59
C ASP A 105 3.08 -12.20 9.91
N LYS A 106 1.92 -12.16 10.56
CA LYS A 106 0.68 -12.74 10.00
C LYS A 106 0.03 -11.83 8.94
N VAL A 107 0.08 -10.52 9.16
CA VAL A 107 -0.53 -9.52 8.28
C VAL A 107 0.43 -8.34 8.24
N ARG A 108 1.37 -8.34 7.30
CA ARG A 108 2.34 -7.24 7.15
C ARG A 108 2.57 -6.79 5.72
N GLU A 109 2.05 -7.52 4.74
CA GLU A 109 2.15 -7.08 3.35
C GLU A 109 1.17 -5.92 3.08
N LEU A 110 1.58 -5.05 2.18
CA LEU A 110 0.84 -3.85 1.83
C LEU A 110 0.32 -3.94 0.40
N SER A 111 -0.90 -3.52 0.21
CA SER A 111 -1.52 -3.44 -1.11
C SER A 111 -2.16 -2.07 -1.31
N CYS A 112 -1.63 -1.32 -2.26
CA CYS A 112 -2.19 -0.02 -2.65
C CYS A 112 -3.48 -0.18 -3.44
N ALA A 113 -4.49 0.59 -3.07
CA ALA A 113 -5.63 0.90 -3.91
C ALA A 113 -5.44 2.28 -4.55
N TYR A 114 -5.72 2.37 -5.81
CA TYR A 114 -5.62 3.61 -6.58
C TYR A 114 -6.61 3.60 -7.73
N ARG A 115 -6.93 4.77 -8.23
CA ARG A 115 -7.61 4.97 -9.50
C ARG A 115 -6.55 5.16 -10.57
N TYR A 116 -6.87 4.77 -11.80
CA TYR A 116 -5.98 4.94 -12.95
C TYR A 116 -6.79 4.92 -14.25
N VAL A 117 -6.19 5.42 -15.31
CA VAL A 117 -6.68 5.27 -16.68
C VAL A 117 -5.88 4.16 -17.36
N PRO A 118 -6.52 3.06 -17.81
CA PRO A 118 -5.81 2.00 -18.52
C PRO A 118 -5.55 2.42 -19.97
N VAL A 119 -4.31 2.22 -20.42
CA VAL A 119 -3.90 2.35 -21.83
C VAL A 119 -3.49 0.96 -22.31
N MET A 120 -4.34 0.33 -23.14
CA MET A 120 -4.15 -1.05 -23.61
C MET A 120 -3.24 -1.09 -24.83
N GLU A 121 -1.96 -0.77 -24.62
CA GLU A 121 -0.88 -0.84 -25.61
C GLU A 121 0.13 -1.86 -25.08
N PRO A 122 0.35 -2.98 -25.81
CA PRO A 122 1.31 -4.00 -25.40
C PRO A 122 2.73 -3.48 -25.43
N GLY A 123 3.56 -4.00 -24.52
CA GLY A 123 4.97 -3.67 -24.45
C GLY A 123 5.73 -4.63 -23.54
N GLU A 124 6.93 -4.23 -23.15
CA GLU A 124 7.81 -4.98 -22.25
C GLU A 124 8.42 -4.06 -21.19
N PHE A 125 8.50 -4.55 -19.97
CA PHE A 125 9.19 -3.87 -18.88
C PHE A 125 10.05 -4.87 -18.11
N GLU A 126 11.35 -4.61 -18.03
CA GLU A 126 12.34 -5.49 -17.38
C GLU A 126 12.24 -6.96 -17.82
N GLY A 127 12.06 -7.21 -19.12
CA GLY A 127 11.92 -8.55 -19.69
C GLY A 127 10.54 -9.18 -19.49
N GLN A 128 9.59 -8.48 -18.89
CA GLN A 128 8.23 -8.94 -18.68
C GLN A 128 7.26 -8.30 -19.69
N PRO A 129 6.59 -9.10 -20.54
CA PRO A 129 5.59 -8.55 -21.45
C PRO A 129 4.33 -8.12 -20.68
N TYR A 130 3.73 -7.01 -21.13
CA TYR A 130 2.47 -6.51 -20.63
C TYR A 130 1.48 -6.22 -21.77
N ASP A 131 0.17 -6.26 -21.46
CA ASP A 131 -0.91 -5.99 -22.40
C ASP A 131 -1.32 -4.51 -22.42
N GLY A 132 -1.01 -3.80 -21.34
CA GLY A 132 -1.32 -2.39 -21.17
C GLY A 132 -0.62 -1.79 -19.96
N ARG A 133 -0.76 -0.49 -19.77
CA ARG A 133 -0.16 0.25 -18.67
C ARG A 133 -1.18 1.11 -17.94
N MET A 134 -0.91 1.39 -16.68
CA MET A 134 -1.68 2.30 -15.84
C MET A 134 -1.13 3.70 -15.97
N THR A 135 -1.99 4.65 -16.35
CA THR A 135 -1.67 6.07 -16.43
C THR A 135 -2.57 6.85 -15.47
N GLU A 136 -2.23 8.10 -15.20
CA GLU A 136 -2.99 8.99 -14.31
C GLU A 136 -3.30 8.34 -12.95
N ILE A 137 -2.32 7.65 -12.37
CA ILE A 137 -2.47 6.97 -11.10
C ILE A 137 -2.77 7.96 -9.99
N GLN A 138 -3.81 7.68 -9.19
CA GLN A 138 -4.18 8.47 -8.01
C GLN A 138 -4.40 7.56 -6.82
N GLY A 139 -3.62 7.74 -5.76
CA GLY A 139 -3.74 6.99 -4.52
C GLY A 139 -5.12 7.14 -3.88
N ASN A 140 -5.67 6.05 -3.35
CA ASN A 140 -6.95 6.03 -2.66
C ASN A 140 -6.79 5.59 -1.20
N HIS A 141 -6.26 4.41 -0.97
CA HIS A 141 -5.93 3.90 0.36
C HIS A 141 -4.83 2.83 0.26
N LEU A 142 -4.30 2.47 1.40
CA LEU A 142 -3.43 1.33 1.57
C LEU A 142 -4.19 0.25 2.35
N ALA A 143 -4.08 -1.00 1.97
CA ALA A 143 -4.60 -2.11 2.76
C ALA A 143 -3.46 -2.94 3.34
N LEU A 144 -3.59 -3.27 4.63
CA LEU A 144 -2.75 -4.24 5.31
C LEU A 144 -3.35 -5.63 5.05
N VAL A 145 -2.58 -6.52 4.44
CA VAL A 145 -3.06 -7.82 3.93
C VAL A 145 -2.08 -8.95 4.25
N GLU A 146 -2.56 -10.20 4.19
CA GLU A 146 -1.70 -11.38 4.33
C GLU A 146 -0.82 -11.58 3.09
N VAL A 147 -1.39 -11.32 1.89
CA VAL A 147 -0.68 -11.41 0.60
C VAL A 147 -1.02 -10.21 -0.25
N GLY A 148 -0.01 -9.41 -0.57
CA GLY A 148 -0.12 -8.20 -1.39
C GLY A 148 0.16 -8.47 -2.87
N ARG A 149 -0.52 -7.75 -3.75
CA ARG A 149 -0.36 -7.92 -5.21
C ARG A 149 1.00 -7.41 -5.73
N ALA A 150 1.66 -6.52 -5.01
CA ALA A 150 2.94 -5.94 -5.43
C ALA A 150 4.16 -6.83 -5.12
N GLY A 151 3.95 -7.91 -4.38
CA GLY A 151 4.99 -8.86 -3.97
C GLY A 151 5.30 -8.78 -2.48
N SER A 152 5.95 -9.83 -1.98
CA SER A 152 6.29 -10.00 -0.56
C SER A 152 7.37 -9.03 -0.04
N ASP A 153 7.95 -8.22 -0.90
CA ASP A 153 8.90 -7.15 -0.59
C ASP A 153 8.21 -5.80 -0.30
N VAL A 154 6.90 -5.70 -0.56
CA VAL A 154 6.08 -4.52 -0.25
C VAL A 154 5.39 -4.72 1.10
N VAL A 155 6.11 -4.41 2.16
CA VAL A 155 5.73 -4.72 3.54
C VAL A 155 5.91 -3.53 4.48
N VAL A 156 5.24 -3.60 5.64
CA VAL A 156 5.56 -2.73 6.77
C VAL A 156 6.96 -3.11 7.28
N ALA A 157 7.92 -2.19 7.14
CA ALA A 157 9.21 -2.34 7.79
C ALA A 157 9.08 -1.92 9.25
N ASP A 158 9.31 -2.87 10.16
CA ASP A 158 9.21 -2.61 11.59
C ASP A 158 10.37 -1.70 12.03
N ARG A 159 10.06 -0.44 12.23
CA ARG A 159 10.83 0.47 13.06
C ARG A 159 9.87 1.07 14.08
N ASN A 160 9.68 0.34 15.19
CA ASN A 160 9.02 0.94 16.32
C ASN A 160 9.98 1.99 16.93
N PRO A 161 9.77 3.31 16.67
CA PRO A 161 10.64 4.36 17.22
C PRO A 161 10.49 4.44 18.75
N PHE A 162 9.49 3.80 19.31
CA PHE A 162 9.18 3.73 20.74
C PHE A 162 9.30 2.30 21.25
N ASN A 163 10.49 1.69 21.12
CA ASN A 163 10.74 0.42 21.76
C ASN A 163 10.91 0.64 23.28
N PHE A 164 9.77 0.77 23.98
CA PHE A 164 9.71 0.98 25.43
C PHE A 164 10.46 -0.09 26.22
N LYS A 165 10.65 -1.30 25.68
CA LYS A 165 11.43 -2.36 26.31
C LYS A 165 12.93 -1.99 26.41
N GLU A 166 13.51 -1.45 25.34
CA GLU A 166 14.90 -0.98 25.38
C GLU A 166 15.09 0.27 26.26
N THR A 167 14.15 1.20 26.19
CA THR A 167 14.19 2.41 27.02
C THR A 167 14.04 2.08 28.50
N ALA A 168 13.11 1.17 28.86
CA ALA A 168 12.95 0.71 30.24
C ALA A 168 14.22 -0.02 30.74
N MET A 169 14.89 -0.81 29.89
CA MET A 169 16.12 -1.48 30.27
C MET A 169 17.29 -0.51 30.42
N LYS A 170 17.39 0.54 29.60
CA LYS A 170 18.38 1.62 29.76
C LYS A 170 18.12 2.46 31.01
N MET A 171 16.87 2.81 31.29
CA MET A 171 16.50 3.55 32.50
C MET A 171 16.74 2.74 33.79
N SER A 172 16.47 1.42 33.79
CA SER A 172 16.76 0.57 34.96
C SER A 172 18.24 0.41 35.22
N LYS A 173 19.09 0.44 34.20
CA LYS A 173 20.56 0.44 34.35
C LYS A 173 21.09 1.80 34.84
N LEU A 174 20.53 2.93 34.38
CA LEU A 174 20.87 4.27 34.87
C LEU A 174 20.40 4.46 36.32
N GLY A 175 19.23 3.99 36.69
CA GLY A 175 18.71 4.07 38.04
C GLY A 175 19.59 3.31 39.07
N LYS A 176 20.16 2.17 38.67
CA LYS A 176 21.08 1.41 39.51
C LYS A 176 22.47 2.07 39.67
N ALA A 177 22.88 2.92 38.71
CA ALA A 177 24.12 3.66 38.78
C ALA A 177 24.03 4.95 39.60
N LEU A 178 22.82 5.46 39.87
CA LEU A 178 22.57 6.68 40.64
C LEU A 178 22.35 6.43 42.13
N PHE A 179 22.17 5.17 42.55
CA PHE A 179 21.94 4.77 43.93
C PHE A 179 22.97 3.74 44.45
N ALA A 180 24.09 3.61 43.75
CA ALA A 180 25.29 2.92 44.19
C ALA A 180 26.41 3.95 44.46
#